data_500e99ac3cf52b8ec0614e2da9d32959
#
_entry.id   500e99ac3cf52b8ec0614e2da9d32959
#
_cell.length_a   1.000
_cell.length_b   1.000
_cell.length_c   1.000
_cell.angle_alpha   90.00
_cell.angle_beta   90.00
_cell.angle_gamma   90.00
#
_symmetry.space_group_name_H-M   'P 1'
#
loop_
_entity.id
_entity.type
_entity.pdbx_description
1 polymer ?
#
loop_
_entity_poly.entity_id
_entity_poly.type
_entity_poly.pdbx_seq_one_letter_code
_entity_poly.pdbx_strand_id
1 'polypeptide(L)'
;HNVALRVEDTDSPDRFKVSGRGELHLSVLIENMRREGFEMGVSRPQVIMKEVDGERQEPYENVTFDVEEQHQGSVMEQMGHRKGEMTNMEVDGKGRIRIEATVPSRGLIGFRSEFLTMTSGTGIMTSSFSHYGPVKQGTVAKRQNGVLISMVQGTCLGYALFSLQDRGRLFAKPQLEVYEGMIV
;
A
#
# COMPACT_ATOMS: atom_id res chain seq x y z
N HIS A 1 -18.22 14.37 9.91
CA HIS A 1 -17.10 14.54 10.87
C HIS A 1 -16.46 13.18 11.17
N ASN A 2 -15.31 12.90 10.58
CA ASN A 2 -14.56 11.66 10.88
C ASN A 2 -13.49 11.98 11.92
N VAL A 3 -13.76 11.66 13.19
CA VAL A 3 -12.89 11.96 14.36
C VAL A 3 -11.50 11.30 14.23
N ALA A 4 -11.36 10.30 13.37
CA ALA A 4 -10.12 9.57 13.20
C ALA A 4 -9.20 10.13 12.09
N LEU A 5 -9.65 11.16 11.36
CA LEU A 5 -8.85 11.90 10.39
C LEU A 5 -8.32 13.18 11.01
N ARG A 6 -7.04 13.42 10.85
CA ARG A 6 -6.40 14.68 11.22
C ARG A 6 -5.86 15.37 9.98
N VAL A 7 -6.26 16.61 9.78
CA VAL A 7 -5.82 17.46 8.67
C VAL A 7 -4.97 18.59 9.26
N GLU A 8 -3.79 18.79 8.70
CA GLU A 8 -2.84 19.81 9.09
C GLU A 8 -2.47 20.63 7.85
N ASP A 9 -2.43 21.95 8.01
CA ASP A 9 -1.91 22.85 6.99
C ASP A 9 -0.40 22.61 6.79
N THR A 10 0.09 22.93 5.60
CA THR A 10 1.51 22.87 5.28
C THR A 10 2.01 24.28 4.89
N ASP A 11 3.30 24.43 4.63
CA ASP A 11 3.88 25.68 4.17
C ASP A 11 3.34 26.15 2.81
N SER A 12 2.59 25.32 2.11
CA SER A 12 1.94 25.64 0.84
C SER A 12 0.42 25.66 1.02
N PRO A 13 -0.27 26.74 0.59
CA PRO A 13 -1.72 26.87 0.77
C PRO A 13 -2.54 25.80 0.02
N ASP A 14 -1.95 25.17 -1.00
CA ASP A 14 -2.61 24.16 -1.83
C ASP A 14 -2.30 22.72 -1.38
N ARG A 15 -1.60 22.54 -0.24
CA ARG A 15 -1.17 21.24 0.24
C ARG A 15 -1.60 21.03 1.69
N PHE A 16 -2.16 19.87 1.94
CA PHE A 16 -2.59 19.45 3.27
C PHE A 16 -1.93 18.14 3.65
N LYS A 17 -1.52 18.03 4.91
CA LYS A 17 -1.07 16.77 5.48
C LYS A 17 -2.27 16.09 6.13
N VAL A 18 -2.63 14.93 5.62
CA VAL A 18 -3.77 14.16 6.13
C VAL A 18 -3.27 12.89 6.80
N SER A 19 -3.64 12.71 8.05
CA SER A 19 -3.29 11.53 8.84
C SER A 19 -4.55 10.72 9.15
N GLY A 20 -4.47 9.41 9.00
CA GLY A 20 -5.56 8.47 9.24
C GLY A 20 -5.06 7.19 9.92
N ARG A 21 -5.97 6.29 10.27
CA ARG A 21 -5.66 5.03 10.95
C ARG A 21 -4.85 4.06 10.10
N GLY A 22 -4.89 4.21 8.77
CA GLY A 22 -4.19 3.34 7.84
C GLY A 22 -4.55 3.64 6.39
N GLU A 23 -3.98 2.87 5.48
CA GLU A 23 -4.11 3.05 4.04
C GLU A 23 -5.57 3.02 3.56
N LEU A 24 -6.36 2.05 4.01
CA LEU A 24 -7.76 1.95 3.64
C LEU A 24 -8.58 3.17 4.05
N HIS A 25 -8.32 3.71 5.25
CA HIS A 25 -9.02 4.89 5.74
C HIS A 25 -8.73 6.13 4.89
N LEU A 26 -7.48 6.32 4.47
CA LEU A 26 -7.09 7.40 3.58
C LEU A 26 -7.66 7.18 2.15
N SER A 27 -7.68 5.96 1.67
CA SER A 27 -8.25 5.62 0.35
C SER A 27 -9.75 5.91 0.27
N VAL A 28 -10.50 5.63 1.33
CA VAL A 28 -11.93 5.97 1.42
C VAL A 28 -12.14 7.48 1.38
N LEU A 29 -11.30 8.25 2.09
CA LEU A 29 -11.37 9.72 2.03
C LEU A 29 -11.14 10.22 0.60
N ILE A 30 -10.06 9.76 -0.04
CA ILE A 30 -9.70 10.17 -1.40
C ILE A 30 -10.84 9.83 -2.38
N GLU A 31 -11.41 8.64 -2.29
CA GLU A 31 -12.52 8.23 -3.14
C GLU A 31 -13.77 9.08 -2.92
N ASN A 32 -14.10 9.43 -1.68
CA ASN A 32 -15.23 10.32 -1.40
C ASN A 32 -15.00 11.71 -1.99
N MET A 33 -13.82 12.28 -1.82
CA MET A 33 -13.47 13.57 -2.41
C MET A 33 -13.55 13.55 -3.94
N ARG A 34 -13.06 12.47 -4.55
CA ARG A 34 -13.16 12.28 -6.01
C ARG A 34 -14.62 12.23 -6.48
N ARG A 35 -15.50 11.54 -5.75
CA ARG A 35 -16.94 11.48 -6.06
C ARG A 35 -17.64 12.82 -5.91
N GLU A 36 -17.16 13.67 -5.03
CA GLU A 36 -17.64 15.04 -4.87
C GLU A 36 -17.08 16.01 -5.94
N GLY A 37 -16.24 15.52 -6.85
CA GLY A 37 -15.71 16.29 -7.97
C GLY A 37 -14.40 17.02 -7.67
N PHE A 38 -13.73 16.72 -6.55
CA PHE A 38 -12.42 17.31 -6.26
C PHE A 38 -11.32 16.63 -7.08
N GLU A 39 -10.54 17.41 -7.79
CA GLU A 39 -9.28 16.98 -8.41
C GLU A 39 -8.14 17.20 -7.43
N MET A 40 -7.33 16.16 -7.20
CA MET A 40 -6.23 16.23 -6.25
C MET A 40 -5.06 15.33 -6.63
N GLY A 41 -3.86 15.78 -6.36
CA GLY A 41 -2.66 14.96 -6.37
C GLY A 41 -2.42 14.35 -4.98
N VAL A 42 -2.12 13.05 -4.91
CA VAL A 42 -1.86 12.34 -3.67
C VAL A 42 -0.41 11.89 -3.62
N SER A 43 0.29 12.26 -2.55
CA SER A 43 1.65 11.80 -2.32
C SER A 43 1.65 10.36 -1.79
N ARG A 44 2.83 9.76 -1.81
CA ARG A 44 3.03 8.43 -1.21
C ARG A 44 2.71 8.47 0.29
N PRO A 45 1.91 7.53 0.82
CA PRO A 45 1.63 7.47 2.24
C PRO A 45 2.91 7.17 3.04
N GLN A 46 3.01 7.76 4.21
CA GLN A 46 4.14 7.57 5.13
C GLN A 46 3.61 7.21 6.51
N VAL A 47 4.31 6.33 7.21
CA VAL A 47 3.98 6.03 8.61
C VAL A 47 4.40 7.18 9.51
N ILE A 48 3.63 7.39 10.59
CA ILE A 48 3.93 8.41 11.58
C ILE A 48 5.02 7.86 12.50
N MET A 49 6.18 8.50 12.48
CA MET A 49 7.28 8.19 13.39
C MET A 49 7.08 8.92 14.73
N LYS A 50 7.63 8.37 15.78
CA LYS A 50 7.70 9.02 17.11
C LYS A 50 9.15 9.13 17.55
N GLU A 51 9.42 10.09 18.39
CA GLU A 51 10.66 10.21 19.13
C GLU A 51 10.38 9.87 20.61
N VAL A 52 11.07 8.88 21.12
CA VAL A 52 10.95 8.42 22.50
C VAL A 52 12.37 8.36 23.08
N ASP A 53 12.62 9.10 24.15
CA ASP A 53 13.92 9.18 24.82
C ASP A 53 15.09 9.57 23.88
N GLY A 54 14.81 10.43 22.88
CA GLY A 54 15.78 10.87 21.87
C GLY A 54 16.03 9.87 20.74
N GLU A 55 15.36 8.73 20.75
CA GLU A 55 15.43 7.73 19.69
C GLU A 55 14.19 7.78 18.77
N ARG A 56 14.43 7.75 17.46
CA ARG A 56 13.35 7.69 16.48
C ARG A 56 12.80 6.27 16.40
N GLN A 57 11.50 6.15 16.59
CA GLN A 57 10.78 4.89 16.58
C GLN A 57 9.75 4.84 15.44
N GLU A 58 9.54 3.64 14.87
CA GLU A 58 8.51 3.36 13.89
C GLU A 58 7.40 2.48 14.46
N PRO A 59 6.16 2.58 13.92
CA PRO A 59 5.06 1.74 14.34
C PRO A 59 5.22 0.31 13.80
N TYR A 60 4.84 -0.67 14.62
CA TYR A 60 4.75 -2.08 14.28
C TYR A 60 3.32 -2.57 14.36
N GLU A 61 2.98 -3.52 13.51
CA GLU A 61 1.69 -4.19 13.49
C GLU A 61 1.85 -5.69 13.72
N ASN A 62 0.93 -6.28 14.49
CA ASN A 62 0.74 -7.72 14.53
C ASN A 62 -0.16 -8.10 13.35
N VAL A 63 0.34 -8.97 12.50
CA VAL A 63 -0.33 -9.41 11.29
C VAL A 63 -0.59 -10.90 11.38
N THR A 64 -1.81 -11.30 11.05
CA THR A 64 -2.20 -12.69 10.93
C THR A 64 -2.56 -12.98 9.48
N PHE A 65 -1.94 -14.00 8.93
CA PHE A 65 -2.23 -14.54 7.61
C PHE A 65 -2.88 -15.91 7.80
N ASP A 66 -4.00 -16.15 7.14
CA ASP A 66 -4.65 -17.44 7.02
C ASP A 66 -4.66 -17.81 5.53
N VAL A 67 -3.85 -18.78 5.16
CA VAL A 67 -3.57 -19.14 3.76
C VAL A 67 -3.56 -20.64 3.56
N GLU A 68 -3.72 -21.08 2.33
CA GLU A 68 -3.47 -22.48 1.95
C GLU A 68 -1.97 -22.79 2.11
N GLU A 69 -1.64 -24.01 2.51
CA GLU A 69 -0.25 -24.45 2.77
C GLU A 69 0.68 -24.19 1.59
N GLN A 70 0.19 -24.31 0.36
CA GLN A 70 0.97 -24.02 -0.86
C GLN A 70 1.50 -22.58 -0.94
N HIS A 71 0.87 -21.63 -0.26
CA HIS A 71 1.26 -20.21 -0.27
C HIS A 71 2.17 -19.83 0.92
N GLN A 72 2.43 -20.75 1.83
CA GLN A 72 3.27 -20.53 3.02
C GLN A 72 4.63 -19.93 2.66
N GLY A 73 5.35 -20.57 1.74
CA GLY A 73 6.69 -20.14 1.35
C GLY A 73 6.73 -18.69 0.83
N SER A 74 5.78 -18.34 -0.04
CA SER A 74 5.68 -17.00 -0.60
C SER A 74 5.36 -15.94 0.46
N VAL A 75 4.48 -16.26 1.42
CA VAL A 75 4.17 -15.34 2.53
C VAL A 75 5.40 -15.12 3.42
N MET A 76 6.11 -16.19 3.77
CA MET A 76 7.32 -16.11 4.61
C MET A 76 8.43 -15.30 3.92
N GLU A 77 8.65 -15.51 2.62
CA GLU A 77 9.62 -14.75 1.83
C GLU A 77 9.27 -13.26 1.83
N GLN A 78 8.01 -12.91 1.57
CA GLN A 78 7.56 -11.53 1.58
C GLN A 78 7.68 -10.89 2.96
N MET A 79 7.41 -11.61 4.04
CA MET A 79 7.64 -11.11 5.39
C MET A 79 9.12 -10.82 5.66
N GLY A 80 10.03 -11.68 5.20
CA GLY A 80 11.46 -11.41 5.26
C GLY A 80 11.88 -10.12 4.56
N HIS A 81 11.41 -9.92 3.31
CA HIS A 81 11.68 -8.70 2.54
C HIS A 81 11.11 -7.43 3.21
N ARG A 82 10.02 -7.58 3.96
CA ARG A 82 9.32 -6.50 4.66
C ARG A 82 9.78 -6.30 6.10
N LYS A 83 10.86 -6.97 6.50
CA LYS A 83 11.45 -6.91 7.85
C LYS A 83 10.49 -7.39 8.94
N GLY A 84 9.55 -8.24 8.59
CA GLY A 84 8.66 -8.89 9.54
C GLY A 84 9.38 -10.00 10.30
N GLU A 85 9.01 -10.14 11.56
CA GLU A 85 9.44 -11.24 12.44
C GLU A 85 8.26 -12.16 12.68
N MET A 86 8.41 -13.42 12.28
CA MET A 86 7.38 -14.43 12.50
C MET A 86 7.33 -14.78 13.99
N THR A 87 6.14 -14.73 14.56
CA THR A 87 5.92 -14.99 15.99
C THR A 87 5.27 -16.34 16.26
N ASN A 88 4.40 -16.78 15.36
CA ASN A 88 3.72 -18.07 15.49
C ASN A 88 3.34 -18.65 14.13
N MET A 89 3.16 -19.97 14.07
CA MET A 89 2.69 -20.69 12.91
C MET A 89 1.93 -21.94 13.32
N GLU A 90 0.68 -22.05 12.88
CA GLU A 90 -0.21 -23.17 13.19
C GLU A 90 -0.80 -23.76 11.92
N VAL A 91 -0.74 -25.09 11.79
CA VAL A 91 -1.34 -25.84 10.68
C VAL A 91 -2.66 -26.43 11.17
N ASP A 92 -3.75 -26.20 10.44
CA ASP A 92 -5.08 -26.70 10.84
C ASP A 92 -5.32 -28.18 10.52
N GLY A 93 -4.38 -28.82 9.82
CA GLY A 93 -4.50 -30.21 9.36
C GLY A 93 -5.53 -30.44 8.25
N LYS A 94 -6.09 -29.33 7.69
CA LYS A 94 -7.08 -29.35 6.60
C LYS A 94 -6.58 -28.63 5.35
N GLY A 95 -5.27 -28.37 5.28
CA GLY A 95 -4.62 -27.72 4.15
C GLY A 95 -4.52 -26.19 4.27
N ARG A 96 -4.83 -25.64 5.45
CA ARG A 96 -4.63 -24.22 5.74
C ARG A 96 -3.61 -24.02 6.85
N ILE A 97 -2.94 -22.89 6.80
CA ILE A 97 -1.95 -22.50 7.78
C ILE A 97 -2.22 -21.07 8.23
N ARG A 98 -2.11 -20.86 9.54
CA ARG A 98 -2.14 -19.53 10.17
C ARG A 98 -0.72 -19.14 10.52
N ILE A 99 -0.29 -17.98 10.00
CA ILE A 99 1.02 -17.40 10.25
C ILE A 99 0.80 -16.08 10.96
N GLU A 100 1.49 -15.86 12.06
CA GLU A 100 1.48 -14.62 12.81
C GLU A 100 2.86 -13.98 12.76
N ALA A 101 2.91 -12.67 12.52
CA ALA A 101 4.15 -11.93 12.42
C ALA A 101 4.00 -10.51 12.98
N THR A 102 5.10 -9.97 13.49
CA THR A 102 5.21 -8.55 13.83
C THR A 102 5.99 -7.85 12.71
N VAL A 103 5.39 -6.86 12.09
CA VAL A 103 5.92 -6.21 10.87
C VAL A 103 5.92 -4.70 11.05
N PRO A 104 7.00 -3.98 10.64
CA PRO A 104 6.95 -2.52 10.57
C PRO A 104 5.80 -2.06 9.67
N SER A 105 4.95 -1.14 10.13
CA SER A 105 3.76 -0.69 9.38
C SER A 105 4.10 -0.18 7.97
N ARG A 106 5.28 0.44 7.78
CA ARG A 106 5.75 0.85 6.44
C ARG A 106 5.95 -0.32 5.48
N GLY A 107 6.16 -1.53 6.01
CA GLY A 107 6.28 -2.76 5.23
C GLY A 107 4.94 -3.29 4.72
N LEU A 108 3.84 -2.86 5.32
CA LEU A 108 2.50 -3.31 4.95
C LEU A 108 1.81 -2.38 3.94
N ILE A 109 2.37 -1.17 3.71
CA ILE A 109 1.81 -0.23 2.73
C ILE A 109 1.82 -0.89 1.34
N GLY A 110 0.63 -1.00 0.72
CA GLY A 110 0.42 -1.62 -0.58
C GLY A 110 0.50 -3.16 -0.60
N PHE A 111 0.85 -3.80 0.52
CA PHE A 111 1.04 -5.25 0.56
C PHE A 111 -0.26 -6.04 0.41
N ARG A 112 -1.39 -5.51 0.85
CA ARG A 112 -2.67 -6.22 0.80
C ARG A 112 -3.05 -6.69 -0.61
N SER A 113 -2.84 -5.84 -1.61
CA SER A 113 -3.13 -6.20 -3.01
C SER A 113 -2.19 -7.28 -3.54
N GLU A 114 -0.90 -7.17 -3.19
CA GLU A 114 0.11 -8.17 -3.53
C GLU A 114 -0.18 -9.51 -2.88
N PHE A 115 -0.55 -9.50 -1.60
CA PHE A 115 -0.94 -10.69 -0.84
C PHE A 115 -2.15 -11.39 -1.46
N LEU A 116 -3.21 -10.66 -1.83
CA LEU A 116 -4.37 -11.23 -2.49
C LEU A 116 -4.02 -11.85 -3.86
N THR A 117 -3.16 -11.19 -4.63
CA THR A 117 -2.69 -11.73 -5.92
C THR A 117 -1.87 -13.00 -5.70
N MET A 118 -0.95 -12.99 -4.75
CA MET A 118 -0.08 -14.11 -4.42
C MET A 118 -0.84 -15.35 -3.93
N THR A 119 -1.95 -15.13 -3.22
CA THR A 119 -2.81 -16.19 -2.69
C THR A 119 -4.02 -16.49 -3.57
N SER A 120 -4.04 -16.01 -4.82
CA SER A 120 -5.16 -16.16 -5.76
C SER A 120 -6.52 -15.74 -5.17
N GLY A 121 -6.52 -14.78 -4.25
CA GLY A 121 -7.71 -14.26 -3.57
C GLY A 121 -8.22 -15.10 -2.40
N THR A 122 -7.63 -16.27 -2.11
CA THR A 122 -8.09 -17.18 -1.04
C THR A 122 -7.53 -16.86 0.34
N GLY A 123 -6.45 -16.05 0.40
CA GLY A 123 -5.80 -15.67 1.64
C GLY A 123 -6.57 -14.61 2.41
N ILE A 124 -6.54 -14.72 3.73
CA ILE A 124 -7.08 -13.75 4.66
C ILE A 124 -5.91 -13.09 5.39
N MET A 125 -5.89 -11.77 5.40
CA MET A 125 -4.90 -10.97 6.11
C MET A 125 -5.59 -9.99 7.03
N THR A 126 -5.24 -10.03 8.31
CA THR A 126 -5.66 -9.05 9.31
C THR A 126 -4.45 -8.42 9.95
N SER A 127 -4.53 -7.15 10.29
CA SER A 127 -3.48 -6.45 11.02
C SER A 127 -4.05 -5.55 12.10
N SER A 128 -3.28 -5.39 13.17
CA SER A 128 -3.59 -4.47 14.25
C SER A 128 -2.31 -3.81 14.74
N PHE A 129 -2.42 -2.53 15.16
CA PHE A 129 -1.29 -1.83 15.77
C PHE A 129 -0.78 -2.60 17.00
N SER A 130 0.52 -2.76 17.10
CA SER A 130 1.19 -3.40 18.23
C SER A 130 1.87 -2.37 19.13
N HIS A 131 2.96 -1.80 18.70
CA HIS A 131 3.79 -0.89 19.49
C HIS A 131 4.64 0.01 18.59
N TYR A 132 5.32 0.98 19.21
CA TYR A 132 6.42 1.69 18.58
C TYR A 132 7.74 1.04 19.00
N GLY A 133 8.65 0.88 18.07
CA GLY A 133 9.95 0.26 18.31
C GLY A 133 11.03 0.82 17.40
N PRO A 134 12.29 0.36 17.56
CA PRO A 134 13.42 0.83 16.79
C PRO A 134 13.20 0.73 15.29
N VAL A 135 13.69 1.73 14.56
CA VAL A 135 13.57 1.73 13.08
C VAL A 135 14.45 0.63 12.49
N LYS A 136 13.85 -0.33 11.81
CA LYS A 136 14.59 -1.38 11.10
C LYS A 136 15.40 -0.76 9.97
N GLN A 137 16.68 -1.06 9.93
CA GLN A 137 17.59 -0.54 8.90
C GLN A 137 17.31 -1.20 7.53
N GLY A 138 17.59 -0.45 6.47
CA GLY A 138 17.49 -0.88 5.10
C GLY A 138 16.14 -0.58 4.46
N THR A 139 16.07 -0.87 3.17
CA THR A 139 14.87 -0.65 2.36
C THR A 139 13.85 -1.75 2.67
N VAL A 140 12.68 -1.37 3.09
CA VAL A 140 11.52 -2.27 3.12
C VAL A 140 10.94 -2.32 1.72
N ALA A 141 10.46 -3.49 1.31
CA ALA A 141 10.03 -3.80 -0.05
C ALA A 141 9.53 -2.59 -0.85
N LYS A 142 10.26 -2.28 -1.92
CA LYS A 142 9.84 -1.26 -2.88
C LYS A 142 8.94 -1.92 -3.91
N ARG A 143 8.01 -1.15 -4.44
CA ARG A 143 7.26 -1.54 -5.63
C ARG A 143 8.26 -1.95 -6.71
N GLN A 144 8.16 -3.19 -7.19
CA GLN A 144 9.08 -3.73 -8.19
C GLN A 144 8.75 -3.21 -9.60
N ASN A 145 7.47 -2.98 -9.86
CA ASN A 145 6.98 -2.52 -11.16
C ASN A 145 6.69 -1.03 -11.14
N GLY A 146 7.06 -0.35 -12.21
CA GLY A 146 6.68 1.01 -12.48
C GLY A 146 5.20 1.14 -12.88
N VAL A 147 4.79 2.36 -13.21
CA VAL A 147 3.54 2.66 -13.90
C VAL A 147 3.82 3.56 -15.09
N LEU A 148 3.01 3.41 -16.12
CA LEU A 148 2.97 4.35 -17.22
C LEU A 148 2.05 5.50 -16.80
N ILE A 149 2.55 6.72 -16.90
CA ILE A 149 1.80 7.94 -16.60
C ILE A 149 1.78 8.85 -17.82
N SER A 150 0.69 9.58 -18.00
CA SER A 150 0.64 10.62 -19.02
C SER A 150 1.55 11.77 -18.62
N MET A 151 2.36 12.26 -19.55
CA MET A 151 3.28 13.38 -19.35
C MET A 151 2.62 14.72 -19.63
N VAL A 152 1.47 14.72 -20.29
CA VAL A 152 0.76 15.93 -20.69
C VAL A 152 -0.74 15.67 -20.68
N GLN A 153 -1.52 16.74 -20.64
CA GLN A 153 -2.95 16.68 -20.91
C GLN A 153 -3.19 16.43 -22.41
N GLY A 154 -4.14 15.58 -22.75
CA GLY A 154 -4.49 15.30 -24.13
C GLY A 154 -5.37 14.07 -24.29
N THR A 155 -5.50 13.60 -25.54
CA THR A 155 -6.30 12.44 -25.88
C THR A 155 -5.39 11.25 -26.25
N CYS A 156 -5.65 10.09 -25.70
CA CYS A 156 -4.91 8.87 -26.00
C CYS A 156 -5.08 8.45 -27.47
N LEU A 157 -3.98 8.38 -28.20
CA LEU A 157 -3.95 7.90 -29.57
C LEU A 157 -3.78 6.37 -29.58
N GLY A 158 -4.62 5.68 -30.35
CA GLY A 158 -4.55 4.21 -30.47
C GLY A 158 -3.18 3.67 -30.88
N TYR A 159 -2.50 4.36 -31.80
CA TYR A 159 -1.16 4.00 -32.24
C TYR A 159 -0.11 4.12 -31.10
N ALA A 160 -0.18 5.20 -30.30
CA ALA A 160 0.72 5.38 -29.16
C ALA A 160 0.49 4.30 -28.09
N LEU A 161 -0.77 3.98 -27.78
CA LEU A 161 -1.10 2.91 -26.86
C LEU A 161 -0.62 1.54 -27.38
N PHE A 162 -0.80 1.27 -28.67
CA PHE A 162 -0.31 0.04 -29.29
C PHE A 162 1.20 -0.12 -29.13
N SER A 163 1.99 0.92 -29.34
CA SER A 163 3.45 0.87 -29.17
C SER A 163 3.92 0.72 -27.74
N LEU A 164 3.06 1.02 -26.75
CA LEU A 164 3.39 0.94 -25.31
C LEU A 164 2.92 -0.36 -24.66
N GLN A 165 2.08 -1.17 -25.31
CA GLN A 165 1.51 -2.37 -24.70
C GLN A 165 2.55 -3.43 -24.31
N ASP A 166 3.71 -3.46 -24.94
CA ASP A 166 4.82 -4.35 -24.59
C ASP A 166 5.49 -3.97 -23.26
N ARG A 167 5.29 -2.73 -22.77
CA ARG A 167 5.86 -2.23 -21.53
C ARG A 167 5.00 -2.47 -20.31
N GLY A 168 3.73 -2.79 -20.47
CA GLY A 168 2.81 -3.03 -19.37
C GLY A 168 1.35 -3.10 -19.78
N ARG A 169 0.49 -3.37 -18.83
CA ARG A 169 -0.96 -3.32 -19.05
C ARG A 169 -1.41 -1.87 -19.05
N LEU A 170 -2.12 -1.48 -20.10
CA LEU A 170 -2.71 -0.16 -20.24
C LEU A 170 -4.14 -0.18 -19.70
N PHE A 171 -4.47 0.84 -18.91
CA PHE A 171 -5.83 1.10 -18.41
C PHE A 171 -6.56 2.10 -19.29
N ALA A 172 -5.81 2.97 -19.98
CA ALA A 172 -6.35 3.95 -20.91
C ALA A 172 -6.79 3.27 -22.21
N LYS A 173 -7.95 3.71 -22.72
CA LYS A 173 -8.47 3.30 -24.04
C LYS A 173 -8.15 4.37 -25.08
N PRO A 174 -8.13 4.00 -26.39
CA PRO A 174 -8.08 5.01 -27.45
C PRO A 174 -9.19 6.05 -27.28
N GLN A 175 -8.86 7.31 -27.56
CA GLN A 175 -9.74 8.49 -27.43
C GLN A 175 -10.12 8.88 -25.98
N LEU A 176 -9.51 8.26 -24.96
CA LEU A 176 -9.68 8.71 -23.59
C LEU A 176 -8.91 10.03 -23.39
N GLU A 177 -9.58 11.00 -22.81
CA GLU A 177 -8.91 12.22 -22.32
C GLU A 177 -8.12 11.89 -21.07
N VAL A 178 -6.87 12.33 -21.03
CA VAL A 178 -5.93 12.13 -19.92
C VAL A 178 -5.34 13.45 -19.49
N TYR A 179 -4.98 13.53 -18.22
CA TYR A 179 -4.29 14.68 -17.63
C TYR A 179 -2.85 14.27 -17.24
N GLU A 180 -2.00 15.26 -17.05
CA GLU A 180 -0.62 15.05 -16.60
C GLU A 180 -0.58 14.29 -15.26
N GLY A 181 0.21 13.22 -15.20
CA GLY A 181 0.30 12.35 -14.03
C GLY A 181 -0.77 11.24 -13.94
N MET A 182 -1.75 11.21 -14.84
CA MET A 182 -2.74 10.13 -14.88
C MET A 182 -2.08 8.79 -15.23
N ILE A 183 -2.45 7.73 -14.51
CA ILE A 183 -2.01 6.37 -14.83
C ILE A 183 -2.76 5.90 -16.09
N VAL A 184 -2.01 5.44 -17.07
CA VAL A 184 -2.53 5.05 -18.40
C VAL A 184 -2.35 3.59 -18.73
#